data_a5dae2b3ba5d44f9f9a199efe311bfae
#
_entry.id   a5dae2b3ba5d44f9f9a199efe311bfae
#
_cell.length_a   1.000
_cell.length_b   1.000
_cell.length_c   1.000
_cell.angle_alpha   90.00
_cell.angle_beta   90.00
_cell.angle_gamma   90.00
#
_symmetry.space_group_name_H-M   'P 1'
#
loop_
_entity.id
_entity.type
_entity.pdbx_description
1 polymer ?
#
loop_
_entity_poly.entity_id
_entity_poly.type
_entity_poly.pdbx_seq_one_letter_code
_entity_poly.pdbx_strand_id
1 'polypeptide(L)'
;DLTHEDKMIRKYQRKLNRQKYMSNNYKKTLQKYYKWLNRKNNKIQNAYHQLSKYIVKNYDIIAMEDLNIKGMFKNKRWAPKLQKISLYKLVQMIKYKSKWYEKTFIQINRFYPSSQICSECGYQKHDLTIDIREWTCPSCKTKHNRDINAAKNILQKALQEL
;
A
#
# COMPACT_ATOMS: atom_id res chain seq x y z
N ASP A 1 15.74 1.48 -0.24
CA ASP A 1 16.02 2.01 1.09
C ASP A 1 15.87 3.54 1.09
N LEU A 2 15.18 4.09 2.09
CA LEU A 2 14.91 5.52 2.30
C LEU A 2 15.56 6.07 3.57
N THR A 3 16.38 5.27 4.24
CA THR A 3 16.95 5.59 5.57
C THR A 3 17.81 6.86 5.53
N HIS A 4 18.60 7.02 4.46
CA HIS A 4 19.45 8.20 4.30
C HIS A 4 18.62 9.48 4.11
N GLU A 5 17.63 9.46 3.23
CA GLU A 5 16.73 10.60 3.00
C GLU A 5 15.97 10.97 4.28
N ASP A 6 15.45 10.00 5.02
CA ASP A 6 14.74 10.21 6.29
C ASP A 6 15.67 10.87 7.33
N LYS A 7 16.93 10.42 7.43
CA LYS A 7 17.95 11.03 8.32
C LYS A 7 18.20 12.50 7.95
N MET A 8 18.36 12.79 6.67
CA MET A 8 18.61 14.17 6.20
C MET A 8 17.41 15.08 6.38
N ILE A 9 16.21 14.61 6.11
CA ILE A 9 14.95 15.34 6.33
C ILE A 9 14.83 15.71 7.82
N ARG A 10 15.00 14.75 8.73
CA ARG A 10 14.98 15.00 10.18
C ARG A 10 16.06 16.01 10.62
N LYS A 11 17.28 15.92 10.07
CA LYS A 11 18.36 16.85 10.35
C LYS A 11 17.96 18.30 10.00
N TYR A 12 17.46 18.51 8.78
CA TYR A 12 17.07 19.85 8.34
C TYR A 12 15.81 20.35 9.03
N GLN A 13 14.86 19.49 9.36
CA GLN A 13 13.67 19.86 10.14
C GLN A 13 14.06 20.37 11.54
N ARG A 14 14.97 19.66 12.26
CA ARG A 14 15.49 20.11 13.56
C ARG A 14 16.22 21.46 13.44
N LYS A 15 16.96 21.67 12.33
CA LYS A 15 17.65 22.94 12.10
C LYS A 15 16.68 24.08 11.85
N LEU A 16 15.64 23.87 11.06
CA LEU A 16 14.57 24.86 10.83
C LEU A 16 13.89 25.29 12.12
N ASN A 17 13.58 24.36 13.03
CA ASN A 17 12.92 24.65 14.30
C ASN A 17 13.77 25.54 15.25
N ARG A 18 15.09 25.63 15.02
CA ARG A 18 16.02 26.45 15.84
C ARG A 18 16.33 27.80 15.22
N GLN A 19 15.89 28.06 14.01
CA GLN A 19 16.20 29.28 13.26
C GLN A 19 15.05 30.29 13.35
N LYS A 20 15.40 31.59 13.35
CA LYS A 20 14.41 32.66 13.26
C LYS A 20 13.64 32.49 11.94
N TYR A 21 12.31 32.41 12.04
CA TYR A 21 11.40 32.26 10.91
C TYR A 21 11.68 33.35 9.85
N MET A 22 11.67 32.96 8.58
CA MET A 22 11.90 33.83 7.41
C MET A 22 13.29 34.49 7.32
N SER A 23 14.24 34.24 8.24
CA SER A 23 15.63 34.70 8.07
C SER A 23 16.28 34.10 6.82
N ASN A 24 17.34 34.72 6.32
CA ASN A 24 18.09 34.21 5.17
C ASN A 24 18.64 32.80 5.43
N ASN A 25 19.08 32.50 6.65
CA ASN A 25 19.53 31.16 7.03
C ASN A 25 18.35 30.15 7.06
N TYR A 26 17.17 30.56 7.51
CA TYR A 26 15.95 29.73 7.46
C TYR A 26 15.62 29.38 6.00
N LYS A 27 15.56 30.37 5.11
CA LYS A 27 15.27 30.16 3.68
C LYS A 27 16.25 29.18 3.02
N LYS A 28 17.56 29.35 3.24
CA LYS A 28 18.60 28.42 2.75
C LYS A 28 18.41 26.99 3.30
N THR A 29 18.05 26.88 4.58
CA THR A 29 17.81 25.57 5.21
C THR A 29 16.53 24.92 4.67
N LEU A 30 15.48 25.70 4.43
CA LEU A 30 14.21 25.26 3.86
C LEU A 30 14.41 24.68 2.45
N GLN A 31 15.21 25.33 1.60
CA GLN A 31 15.55 24.79 0.29
C GLN A 31 16.23 23.41 0.38
N LYS A 32 17.17 23.24 1.33
CA LYS A 32 17.83 21.94 1.56
C LYS A 32 16.85 20.89 2.08
N TYR A 33 15.93 21.27 2.95
CA TYR A 33 14.86 20.39 3.44
C TYR A 33 14.00 19.89 2.28
N TYR A 34 13.49 20.79 1.43
CA TYR A 34 12.67 20.40 0.27
C TYR A 34 13.44 19.60 -0.76
N LYS A 35 14.74 19.87 -0.97
CA LYS A 35 15.58 19.04 -1.85
C LYS A 35 15.58 17.57 -1.41
N TRP A 36 15.74 17.30 -0.12
CA TRP A 36 15.74 15.94 0.41
C TRP A 36 14.34 15.31 0.40
N LEU A 37 13.31 16.09 0.67
CA LEU A 37 11.93 15.64 0.59
C LEU A 37 11.56 15.21 -0.84
N ASN A 38 11.92 16.03 -1.83
CA ASN A 38 11.69 15.73 -3.25
C ASN A 38 12.49 14.49 -3.69
N ARG A 39 13.75 14.36 -3.27
CA ARG A 39 14.57 13.18 -3.57
C ARG A 39 13.90 11.90 -3.03
N LYS A 40 13.41 11.93 -1.79
CA LYS A 40 12.67 10.82 -1.21
C LYS A 40 11.41 10.49 -2.01
N ASN A 41 10.61 11.51 -2.31
CA ASN A 41 9.37 11.34 -3.09
C ASN A 41 9.65 10.77 -4.48
N ASN A 42 10.69 11.23 -5.16
CA ASN A 42 11.08 10.73 -6.47
C ASN A 42 11.53 9.26 -6.42
N LYS A 43 12.26 8.84 -5.37
CA LYS A 43 12.60 7.42 -5.16
C LYS A 43 11.34 6.54 -5.02
N ILE A 44 10.38 6.98 -4.21
CA ILE A 44 9.11 6.27 -4.02
C ILE A 44 8.32 6.20 -5.33
N GLN A 45 8.20 7.31 -6.03
CA GLN A 45 7.51 7.39 -7.32
C GLN A 45 8.13 6.43 -8.35
N ASN A 46 9.47 6.45 -8.47
CA ASN A 46 10.17 5.56 -9.38
C ASN A 46 9.93 4.09 -9.04
N ALA A 47 10.02 3.71 -7.76
CA ALA A 47 9.70 2.35 -7.33
C ALA A 47 8.26 1.93 -7.69
N TYR A 48 7.29 2.84 -7.53
CA TYR A 48 5.90 2.57 -7.91
C TYR A 48 5.71 2.47 -9.43
N HIS A 49 6.40 3.30 -10.20
CA HIS A 49 6.39 3.19 -11.65
C HIS A 49 6.96 1.85 -12.14
N GLN A 50 8.07 1.39 -11.53
CA GLN A 50 8.67 0.10 -11.85
C GLN A 50 7.76 -1.05 -11.46
N LEU A 51 7.24 -1.07 -10.22
CA LEU A 51 6.34 -2.12 -9.72
C LEU A 51 5.04 -2.19 -10.53
N SER A 52 4.38 -1.05 -10.75
CA SER A 52 3.14 -1.03 -11.53
C SER A 52 3.35 -1.45 -13.00
N LYS A 53 4.50 -1.10 -13.60
CA LYS A 53 4.88 -1.57 -14.94
C LYS A 53 5.12 -3.08 -14.96
N TYR A 54 5.81 -3.60 -13.95
CA TYR A 54 6.05 -5.04 -13.81
C TYR A 54 4.72 -5.82 -13.72
N ILE A 55 3.80 -5.37 -12.87
CA ILE A 55 2.49 -6.01 -12.69
C ILE A 55 1.73 -6.07 -14.02
N VAL A 56 1.54 -4.93 -14.70
CA VAL A 56 0.73 -4.90 -15.93
C VAL A 56 1.38 -5.59 -17.13
N LYS A 57 2.70 -5.82 -17.10
CA LYS A 57 3.39 -6.58 -18.15
C LYS A 57 3.29 -8.09 -17.96
N ASN A 58 3.16 -8.56 -16.72
CA ASN A 58 3.25 -9.99 -16.42
C ASN A 58 1.89 -10.63 -16.11
N TYR A 59 0.84 -9.85 -15.91
CA TYR A 59 -0.47 -10.36 -15.54
C TYR A 59 -1.57 -9.72 -16.40
N ASP A 60 -2.51 -10.55 -16.86
CA ASP A 60 -3.63 -10.10 -17.69
C ASP A 60 -4.82 -9.62 -16.84
N ILE A 61 -5.00 -10.23 -15.68
CA ILE A 61 -6.06 -9.88 -14.72
C ILE A 61 -5.42 -9.44 -13.41
N ILE A 62 -5.78 -8.26 -12.94
CA ILE A 62 -5.27 -7.66 -11.71
C ILE A 62 -6.45 -7.36 -10.80
N ALA A 63 -6.57 -8.13 -9.74
CA ALA A 63 -7.62 -7.99 -8.75
C ALA A 63 -7.07 -7.31 -7.47
N MET A 64 -7.79 -6.32 -6.95
CA MET A 64 -7.43 -5.62 -5.72
C MET A 64 -8.66 -5.33 -4.87
N GLU A 65 -8.48 -5.17 -3.56
CA GLU A 65 -9.52 -4.64 -2.68
C GLU A 65 -9.68 -3.13 -2.85
N ASP A 66 -10.93 -2.63 -2.73
CA ASP A 66 -11.19 -1.20 -2.56
C ASP A 66 -10.88 -0.77 -1.13
N LEU A 67 -9.61 -0.46 -0.86
CA LEU A 67 -9.16 -0.07 0.46
C LEU A 67 -9.68 1.32 0.86
N ASN A 68 -10.34 1.42 2.02
CA ASN A 68 -10.68 2.70 2.62
C ASN A 68 -9.45 3.41 3.20
N ILE A 69 -8.58 3.90 2.32
CA ILE A 69 -7.32 4.55 2.69
C ILE A 69 -7.58 5.78 3.59
N LYS A 70 -8.64 6.55 3.32
CA LYS A 70 -9.03 7.69 4.17
C LYS A 70 -9.38 7.26 5.60
N GLY A 71 -10.12 6.15 5.75
CA GLY A 71 -10.45 5.58 7.06
C GLY A 71 -9.21 5.07 7.80
N MET A 72 -8.25 4.48 7.09
CA MET A 72 -7.01 4.00 7.68
C MET A 72 -6.14 5.14 8.25
N PHE A 73 -6.21 6.36 7.70
CA PHE A 73 -5.52 7.54 8.25
C PHE A 73 -6.09 8.02 9.59
N LYS A 74 -7.32 7.65 9.95
CA LYS A 74 -7.89 7.99 11.26
C LYS A 74 -7.22 7.22 12.40
N ASN A 75 -6.59 6.08 12.10
CA ASN A 75 -5.86 5.30 13.09
C ASN A 75 -4.47 5.91 13.33
N LYS A 76 -4.28 6.56 14.49
CA LYS A 76 -3.03 7.24 14.90
C LYS A 76 -1.78 6.33 14.83
N ARG A 77 -1.94 5.01 15.05
CA ARG A 77 -0.83 4.03 15.02
C ARG A 77 -0.34 3.77 13.59
N TRP A 78 -1.24 3.76 12.61
CA TRP A 78 -0.94 3.41 11.22
C TRP A 78 -0.75 4.61 10.32
N ALA A 79 -1.40 5.75 10.61
CA ALA A 79 -1.36 6.95 9.80
C ALA A 79 0.07 7.39 9.38
N PRO A 80 1.09 7.45 10.28
CA PRO A 80 2.43 7.85 9.88
C PRO A 80 3.12 6.85 8.94
N LYS A 81 2.80 5.55 9.06
CA LYS A 81 3.34 4.50 8.18
C LYS A 81 2.67 4.55 6.80
N LEU A 82 1.35 4.69 6.77
CA LEU A 82 0.56 4.79 5.54
C LEU A 82 0.88 6.05 4.74
N GLN A 83 1.09 7.18 5.42
CA GLN A 83 1.50 8.42 4.78
C GLN A 83 2.84 8.28 4.04
N LYS A 84 3.77 7.48 4.58
CA LYS A 84 5.05 7.20 3.92
C LYS A 84 4.89 6.37 2.64
N ILE A 85 3.92 5.48 2.58
CA ILE A 85 3.78 4.48 1.51
C ILE A 85 2.86 4.95 0.38
N SER A 86 1.99 5.94 0.60
CA SER A 86 1.05 6.45 -0.44
C SER A 86 0.45 5.35 -1.35
N LEU A 87 -0.13 4.30 -0.73
CA LEU A 87 -0.73 3.15 -1.44
C LEU A 87 -1.74 3.58 -2.52
N TYR A 88 -2.48 4.67 -2.27
CA TYR A 88 -3.41 5.22 -3.25
C TYR A 88 -2.74 5.52 -4.59
N LYS A 89 -1.54 6.11 -4.57
CA LYS A 89 -0.80 6.41 -5.83
C LYS A 89 -0.43 5.14 -6.58
N LEU A 90 0.01 4.09 -5.86
CA LEU A 90 0.32 2.82 -6.48
C LEU A 90 -0.91 2.20 -7.16
N VAL A 91 -2.05 2.16 -6.46
CA VAL A 91 -3.32 1.65 -7.02
C VAL A 91 -3.71 2.43 -8.28
N GLN A 92 -3.64 3.78 -8.24
CA GLN A 92 -3.93 4.61 -9.40
C GLN A 92 -2.96 4.33 -10.57
N MET A 93 -1.66 4.13 -10.27
CA MET A 93 -0.67 3.79 -11.29
C MET A 93 -0.96 2.43 -11.95
N ILE A 94 -1.35 1.43 -11.18
CA ILE A 94 -1.75 0.13 -11.72
C ILE A 94 -2.99 0.30 -12.59
N LYS A 95 -4.02 1.01 -12.08
CA LYS A 95 -5.30 1.20 -12.78
C LYS A 95 -5.14 1.87 -14.15
N TYR A 96 -4.41 3.01 -14.26
CA TYR A 96 -4.26 3.65 -15.56
C TYR A 96 -3.32 2.87 -16.49
N LYS A 97 -2.29 2.23 -15.96
CA LYS A 97 -1.41 1.40 -16.77
C LYS A 97 -2.10 0.13 -17.28
N SER A 98 -2.98 -0.48 -16.49
CA SER A 98 -3.81 -1.60 -16.96
C SER A 98 -4.58 -1.21 -18.21
N LYS A 99 -5.17 0.00 -18.26
CA LYS A 99 -5.80 0.52 -19.48
C LYS A 99 -4.82 0.67 -20.64
N TRP A 100 -3.61 1.18 -20.43
CA TRP A 100 -2.60 1.37 -21.48
C TRP A 100 -2.07 0.05 -22.06
N TYR A 101 -2.06 -1.00 -21.22
CA TYR A 101 -1.56 -2.33 -21.61
C TYR A 101 -2.70 -3.30 -21.94
N GLU A 102 -3.96 -2.79 -22.07
CA GLU A 102 -5.16 -3.58 -22.36
C GLU A 102 -5.36 -4.75 -21.39
N LYS A 103 -5.08 -4.49 -20.10
CA LYS A 103 -5.22 -5.48 -19.01
C LYS A 103 -6.48 -5.22 -18.20
N THR A 104 -7.08 -6.28 -17.71
CA THR A 104 -8.27 -6.22 -16.87
C THR A 104 -7.89 -5.83 -15.44
N PHE A 105 -8.48 -4.74 -14.93
CA PHE A 105 -8.29 -4.28 -13.56
C PHE A 105 -9.62 -4.26 -12.83
N ILE A 106 -9.74 -5.04 -11.75
CA ILE A 106 -10.97 -5.20 -10.96
C ILE A 106 -10.69 -4.80 -9.51
N GLN A 107 -11.57 -3.98 -8.94
CA GLN A 107 -11.58 -3.71 -7.51
C GLN A 107 -12.82 -4.34 -6.88
N ILE A 108 -12.61 -5.35 -6.04
CA ILE A 108 -13.69 -5.99 -5.31
C ILE A 108 -14.17 -5.12 -4.15
N ASN A 109 -15.40 -5.38 -3.70
CA ASN A 109 -15.99 -4.67 -2.58
C ASN A 109 -15.13 -4.80 -1.30
N ARG A 110 -14.90 -3.66 -0.61
CA ARG A 110 -14.10 -3.57 0.64
C ARG A 110 -14.65 -4.37 1.81
N PHE A 111 -15.94 -4.71 1.79
CA PHE A 111 -16.58 -5.48 2.86
C PHE A 111 -16.52 -6.99 2.63
N TYR A 112 -15.95 -7.42 1.49
CA TYR A 112 -15.75 -8.84 1.25
C TYR A 112 -14.72 -9.40 2.24
N PRO A 113 -15.09 -10.44 3.05
CA PRO A 113 -14.24 -10.94 4.14
C PRO A 113 -13.14 -11.88 3.61
N SER A 114 -12.34 -11.39 2.67
CA SER A 114 -11.33 -12.14 1.92
C SER A 114 -10.36 -12.93 2.81
N SER A 115 -9.96 -12.37 3.96
CA SER A 115 -9.02 -13.01 4.88
C SER A 115 -9.66 -14.08 5.77
N GLN A 116 -11.00 -14.08 5.91
CA GLN A 116 -11.73 -14.99 6.79
C GLN A 116 -12.28 -16.23 6.06
N ILE A 117 -12.37 -16.19 4.74
CA ILE A 117 -12.89 -17.29 3.93
C ILE A 117 -11.75 -18.23 3.56
N CYS A 118 -11.94 -19.53 3.71
CA CYS A 118 -11.01 -20.54 3.23
C CYS A 118 -11.05 -20.59 1.70
N SER A 119 -9.92 -20.36 1.04
CA SER A 119 -9.81 -20.36 -0.43
C SER A 119 -10.01 -21.75 -1.06
N GLU A 120 -9.96 -22.82 -0.27
CA GLU A 120 -10.12 -24.18 -0.76
C GLU A 120 -11.57 -24.70 -0.65
N CYS A 121 -12.27 -24.40 0.47
CA CYS A 121 -13.60 -24.97 0.71
C CYS A 121 -14.71 -23.94 0.97
N GLY A 122 -14.38 -22.64 0.98
CA GLY A 122 -15.35 -21.57 1.21
C GLY A 122 -15.81 -21.39 2.66
N TYR A 123 -15.32 -22.21 3.62
CA TYR A 123 -15.66 -22.04 5.03
C TYR A 123 -15.23 -20.67 5.55
N GLN A 124 -16.14 -19.95 6.22
CA GLN A 124 -15.84 -18.64 6.81
C GLN A 124 -15.56 -18.76 8.30
N LYS A 125 -14.34 -18.37 8.68
CA LYS A 125 -13.86 -18.31 10.06
C LYS A 125 -14.02 -16.90 10.64
N HIS A 126 -15.12 -16.66 11.36
CA HIS A 126 -15.49 -15.33 11.88
C HIS A 126 -14.59 -14.79 13.02
N ASP A 127 -13.97 -15.69 13.78
CA ASP A 127 -13.12 -15.39 14.92
C ASP A 127 -11.65 -15.12 14.57
N LEU A 128 -11.33 -14.98 13.26
CA LEU A 128 -9.97 -14.72 12.79
C LEU A 128 -9.57 -13.25 13.04
N THR A 129 -8.74 -13.04 14.06
CA THR A 129 -8.22 -11.70 14.41
C THR A 129 -7.07 -11.26 13.51
N ILE A 130 -6.77 -9.94 13.52
CA ILE A 130 -5.74 -9.34 12.66
C ILE A 130 -4.32 -9.87 12.98
N ASP A 131 -4.08 -10.27 14.21
CA ASP A 131 -2.77 -10.71 14.68
C ASP A 131 -2.42 -12.14 14.23
N ILE A 132 -3.44 -12.94 13.88
CA ILE A 132 -3.24 -14.31 13.38
C ILE A 132 -2.78 -14.26 11.93
N ARG A 133 -1.53 -14.69 11.67
CA ARG A 133 -0.93 -14.76 10.34
C ARG A 133 -1.11 -16.11 9.66
N GLU A 134 -1.16 -17.17 10.44
CA GLU A 134 -1.34 -18.55 9.96
C GLU A 134 -2.52 -19.19 10.68
N TRP A 135 -3.33 -19.92 9.97
CA TRP A 135 -4.49 -20.61 10.53
C TRP A 135 -4.81 -21.89 9.76
N THR A 136 -5.47 -22.81 10.43
CA THR A 136 -5.96 -24.07 9.83
C THR A 136 -7.46 -24.01 9.70
N CYS A 137 -7.98 -24.34 8.52
CA CYS A 137 -9.41 -24.41 8.29
C CYS A 137 -10.04 -25.54 9.12
N PRO A 138 -11.06 -25.28 9.97
CA PRO A 138 -11.68 -26.32 10.76
C PRO A 138 -12.47 -27.32 9.91
N SER A 139 -12.92 -26.93 8.72
CA SER A 139 -13.68 -27.79 7.81
C SER A 139 -12.75 -28.71 7.00
N CYS A 140 -11.90 -28.16 6.13
CA CYS A 140 -11.08 -28.97 5.21
C CYS A 140 -9.65 -29.24 5.71
N LYS A 141 -9.27 -28.77 6.90
CA LYS A 141 -7.96 -28.94 7.54
C LYS A 141 -6.78 -28.32 6.79
N THR A 142 -7.02 -27.56 5.72
CA THR A 142 -5.95 -26.86 4.99
C THR A 142 -5.31 -25.76 5.84
N LYS A 143 -3.99 -25.70 5.85
CA LYS A 143 -3.22 -24.63 6.48
C LYS A 143 -3.11 -23.44 5.54
N HIS A 144 -3.37 -22.26 6.04
CA HIS A 144 -3.34 -21.01 5.29
C HIS A 144 -2.37 -20.00 5.91
N ASN A 145 -1.57 -19.37 5.06
CA ASN A 145 -1.08 -18.04 5.35
C ASN A 145 -2.21 -17.05 5.04
N ARG A 146 -2.57 -16.21 5.99
CA ARG A 146 -3.73 -15.31 5.92
C ARG A 146 -3.70 -14.39 4.70
N ASP A 147 -2.53 -13.80 4.41
CA ASP A 147 -2.39 -12.81 3.34
C ASP A 147 -2.48 -13.50 1.96
N ILE A 148 -1.86 -14.69 1.81
CA ILE A 148 -1.96 -15.49 0.58
C ILE A 148 -3.38 -16.01 0.36
N ASN A 149 -4.03 -16.49 1.41
CA ASN A 149 -5.42 -16.93 1.35
C ASN A 149 -6.35 -15.80 0.91
N ALA A 150 -6.18 -14.59 1.50
CA ALA A 150 -6.94 -13.42 1.10
C ALA A 150 -6.72 -13.05 -0.38
N ALA A 151 -5.47 -13.10 -0.86
CA ALA A 151 -5.17 -12.82 -2.27
C ALA A 151 -5.87 -13.81 -3.23
N LYS A 152 -5.90 -15.10 -2.90
CA LYS A 152 -6.65 -16.11 -3.67
C LYS A 152 -8.15 -15.79 -3.71
N ASN A 153 -8.74 -15.47 -2.56
CA ASN A 153 -10.17 -15.14 -2.46
C ASN A 153 -10.53 -13.86 -3.22
N ILE A 154 -9.64 -12.83 -3.17
CA ILE A 154 -9.81 -11.59 -3.93
C ILE A 154 -9.84 -11.89 -5.44
N LEU A 155 -8.90 -12.72 -5.90
CA LEU A 155 -8.86 -13.12 -7.31
C LEU A 155 -10.09 -13.93 -7.72
N GLN A 156 -10.48 -14.94 -6.94
CA GLN A 156 -11.67 -15.74 -7.21
C GLN A 156 -12.95 -14.87 -7.27
N LYS A 157 -13.09 -13.93 -6.32
CA LYS A 157 -14.23 -13.01 -6.30
C LYS A 157 -14.23 -12.09 -7.53
N ALA A 158 -13.08 -11.56 -7.92
CA ALA A 158 -12.95 -10.73 -9.09
C ALA A 158 -13.28 -11.48 -10.39
N LEU A 159 -12.89 -12.76 -10.51
CA LEU A 159 -13.22 -13.61 -11.67
C LEU A 159 -14.72 -13.91 -11.76
N GLN A 160 -15.46 -13.88 -10.65
CA GLN A 160 -16.93 -14.02 -10.65
C GLN A 160 -17.64 -12.73 -11.09
N GLU A 161 -16.95 -11.58 -11.09
CA GLU A 161 -17.49 -10.27 -11.46
C GLU A 161 -17.11 -9.86 -12.91
N LEU A 162 -16.36 -10.69 -13.63
CA LEU A 162 -16.05 -10.58 -15.06
C LEU A 162 -17.21 -11.09 -15.93
#